data_d138abc08d1e36b5186afe1e4ff9bf04
#
_entry.id   d138abc08d1e36b5186afe1e4ff9bf04
#
_cell.length_a   1.000
_cell.length_b   1.000
_cell.length_c   1.000
_cell.angle_alpha   90.00
_cell.angle_beta   90.00
_cell.angle_gamma   90.00
#
_symmetry.space_group_name_H-M   'P 1'
#
loop_
_entity.id
_entity.type
_entity.pdbx_description
1 polymer ?
#
loop_
_entity_poly.entity_id
_entity_poly.type
_entity_poly.pdbx_seq_one_letter_code
_entity_poly.pdbx_strand_id
1 'polypeptide(L)'
;EKLGSVNLKADEETNKYVSEIKKMEQDRADLVTAIVKLKDSINELNQKGRERLVEAFEKVNRKFNEVYTKLFNGGNAKLELVDSEDPLEAGLEMLVSPPGKRLQSITLLSGGEQALTALSLIFAVFLTNPSPICVLDEVDAPLDDANVTRFCNLLDELTKITNTKFIIVTHHALTMSKMNRLYGVSMPEKGISQLVAVDLQKAESMVA
;
A
#
# COMPACT_ATOMS: atom_id res chain seq x y z
N GLU A 1 79.98 27.77 -21.31
CA GLU A 1 78.58 27.41 -20.84
C GLU A 1 78.62 26.00 -20.32
N LYS A 2 78.49 25.81 -19.00
CA LYS A 2 78.30 24.48 -18.39
C LYS A 2 76.87 24.03 -18.59
N LEU A 3 76.65 23.14 -19.54
CA LEU A 3 75.48 22.36 -19.60
C LEU A 3 75.37 21.56 -18.29
N GLY A 4 74.38 21.84 -17.47
CA GLY A 4 74.05 21.06 -16.26
C GLY A 4 73.79 19.61 -16.63
N SER A 5 73.91 18.70 -15.66
CA SER A 5 73.65 17.27 -15.83
C SER A 5 72.30 17.03 -16.51
N VAL A 6 72.36 16.57 -17.77
CA VAL A 6 71.12 16.20 -18.53
C VAL A 6 70.55 14.95 -17.88
N ASN A 7 69.31 15.03 -17.42
CA ASN A 7 68.62 13.87 -16.90
C ASN A 7 68.26 12.93 -18.07
N LEU A 8 69.05 11.89 -18.28
CA LEU A 8 68.85 10.91 -19.35
C LEU A 8 67.55 10.10 -19.22
N LYS A 9 66.89 10.16 -18.05
CA LYS A 9 65.62 9.53 -17.81
C LYS A 9 64.37 10.45 -18.00
N ALA A 10 64.62 11.75 -18.27
CA ALA A 10 63.56 12.72 -18.41
C ALA A 10 62.54 12.36 -19.51
N ASP A 11 63.04 11.84 -20.65
CA ASP A 11 62.18 11.42 -21.76
C ASP A 11 61.33 10.18 -21.40
N GLU A 12 61.90 9.20 -20.67
CA GLU A 12 61.19 8.02 -20.23
C GLU A 12 60.10 8.38 -19.18
N GLU A 13 60.45 9.24 -18.23
CA GLU A 13 59.52 9.74 -17.23
C GLU A 13 58.37 10.56 -17.85
N THR A 14 58.72 11.42 -18.82
CA THR A 14 57.72 12.20 -19.57
C THR A 14 56.78 11.31 -20.34
N ASN A 15 57.27 10.33 -21.07
CA ASN A 15 56.44 9.38 -21.82
C ASN A 15 55.54 8.55 -20.89
N LYS A 16 56.03 8.16 -19.71
CA LYS A 16 55.25 7.47 -18.70
C LYS A 16 54.09 8.35 -18.21
N TYR A 17 54.36 9.60 -17.82
CA TYR A 17 53.32 10.53 -17.36
C TYR A 17 52.29 10.86 -18.46
N VAL A 18 52.75 11.05 -19.71
CA VAL A 18 51.85 11.26 -20.85
C VAL A 18 50.91 10.07 -21.04
N SER A 19 51.42 8.85 -20.90
CA SER A 19 50.57 7.64 -21.01
C SER A 19 49.59 7.50 -19.85
N GLU A 20 50.00 7.84 -18.62
CA GLU A 20 49.15 7.85 -17.44
C GLU A 20 48.06 8.93 -17.56
N ILE A 21 48.39 10.14 -17.99
CA ILE A 21 47.42 11.22 -18.24
C ILE A 21 46.39 10.79 -19.28
N LYS A 22 46.82 10.22 -20.41
CA LYS A 22 45.92 9.75 -21.46
C LYS A 22 44.95 8.68 -20.95
N LYS A 23 45.46 7.77 -20.11
CA LYS A 23 44.63 6.74 -19.49
C LYS A 23 43.60 7.37 -18.55
N MET A 24 44.02 8.29 -17.67
CA MET A 24 43.11 8.98 -16.75
C MET A 24 42.05 9.83 -17.49
N GLU A 25 42.40 10.45 -18.61
CA GLU A 25 41.48 11.18 -19.47
C GLU A 25 40.41 10.24 -20.08
N GLN A 26 40.85 9.06 -20.53
CA GLN A 26 39.96 8.03 -21.04
C GLN A 26 39.00 7.54 -19.95
N ASP A 27 39.53 7.14 -18.79
CA ASP A 27 38.75 6.68 -17.64
C ASP A 27 37.72 7.75 -17.20
N ARG A 28 38.16 9.04 -17.20
CA ARG A 28 37.24 10.16 -16.91
C ARG A 28 36.11 10.28 -17.95
N ALA A 29 36.44 10.16 -19.23
CA ALA A 29 35.45 10.24 -20.30
C ALA A 29 34.42 9.09 -20.20
N ASP A 30 34.87 7.89 -19.90
CA ASP A 30 34.03 6.71 -19.72
C ASP A 30 33.12 6.86 -18.50
N LEU A 31 33.65 7.36 -17.38
CA LEU A 31 32.86 7.65 -16.17
C LEU A 31 31.80 8.73 -16.41
N VAL A 32 32.13 9.83 -17.09
CA VAL A 32 31.17 10.87 -17.43
C VAL A 32 30.05 10.30 -18.31
N THR A 33 30.40 9.49 -19.29
CA THR A 33 29.42 8.84 -20.16
C THR A 33 28.50 7.89 -19.37
N ALA A 34 29.07 7.12 -18.45
CA ALA A 34 28.29 6.23 -17.58
C ALA A 34 27.33 7.01 -16.66
N ILE A 35 27.80 8.13 -16.08
CA ILE A 35 26.96 9.00 -15.24
C ILE A 35 25.77 9.58 -16.04
N VAL A 36 26.01 10.04 -17.27
CA VAL A 36 24.93 10.55 -18.12
C VAL A 36 23.90 9.47 -18.39
N LYS A 37 24.32 8.27 -18.82
CA LYS A 37 23.41 7.15 -19.07
C LYS A 37 22.60 6.77 -17.83
N LEU A 38 23.23 6.75 -16.66
CA LEU A 38 22.53 6.46 -15.41
C LEU A 38 21.48 7.53 -15.07
N LYS A 39 21.82 8.82 -15.25
CA LYS A 39 20.86 9.92 -15.03
C LYS A 39 19.67 9.81 -15.97
N ASP A 40 19.91 9.54 -17.24
CA ASP A 40 18.83 9.38 -18.23
C ASP A 40 17.92 8.20 -17.88
N SER A 41 18.52 7.07 -17.46
CA SER A 41 17.75 5.89 -17.01
C SER A 41 16.91 6.18 -15.76
N ILE A 42 17.45 6.93 -14.80
CA ILE A 42 16.70 7.35 -13.59
C ILE A 42 15.54 8.25 -13.98
N ASN A 43 15.75 9.21 -14.88
CA ASN A 43 14.69 10.10 -15.34
C ASN A 43 13.57 9.33 -16.05
N GLU A 44 13.92 8.37 -16.91
CA GLU A 44 12.94 7.50 -17.58
C GLU A 44 12.14 6.65 -16.58
N LEU A 45 12.81 6.07 -15.58
CA LEU A 45 12.14 5.30 -14.52
C LEU A 45 11.20 6.16 -13.69
N ASN A 46 11.63 7.37 -13.31
CA ASN A 46 10.80 8.31 -12.57
C ASN A 46 9.57 8.74 -13.38
N GLN A 47 9.72 9.01 -14.66
CA GLN A 47 8.58 9.35 -15.52
C GLN A 47 7.58 8.20 -15.59
N LYS A 48 8.03 6.98 -15.86
CA LYS A 48 7.18 5.79 -15.84
C LYS A 48 6.53 5.54 -14.46
N GLY A 49 7.28 5.84 -13.39
CA GLY A 49 6.76 5.78 -12.02
C GLY A 49 5.61 6.74 -11.80
N ARG A 50 5.74 8.01 -12.23
CA ARG A 50 4.69 9.02 -12.12
C ARG A 50 3.42 8.61 -12.88
N GLU A 51 3.56 8.20 -14.12
CA GLU A 51 2.44 7.76 -14.96
C GLU A 51 1.66 6.61 -14.31
N ARG A 52 2.37 5.58 -13.84
CA ARG A 52 1.75 4.43 -13.17
C ARG A 52 1.10 4.80 -11.83
N LEU A 53 1.74 5.69 -11.07
CA LEU A 53 1.21 6.15 -9.79
C LEU A 53 -0.10 6.91 -9.97
N VAL A 54 -0.15 7.85 -10.93
CA VAL A 54 -1.36 8.62 -11.22
C VAL A 54 -2.48 7.70 -11.70
N GLU A 55 -2.21 6.76 -12.61
CA GLU A 55 -3.21 5.78 -13.07
C GLU A 55 -3.75 4.92 -11.91
N ALA A 56 -2.86 4.43 -11.05
CA ALA A 56 -3.25 3.65 -9.87
C ALA A 56 -4.07 4.49 -8.89
N PHE A 57 -3.64 5.74 -8.64
CA PHE A 57 -4.33 6.70 -7.77
C PHE A 57 -5.76 6.96 -8.23
N GLU A 58 -5.97 7.21 -9.52
CA GLU A 58 -7.31 7.44 -10.06
C GLU A 58 -8.23 6.21 -9.90
N LYS A 59 -7.68 5.00 -10.10
CA LYS A 59 -8.41 3.74 -9.90
C LYS A 59 -8.82 3.56 -8.44
N VAL A 60 -7.86 3.76 -7.53
CA VAL A 60 -8.10 3.65 -6.09
C VAL A 60 -9.09 4.72 -5.62
N ASN A 61 -8.96 5.96 -6.06
CA ASN A 61 -9.84 7.06 -5.70
C ASN A 61 -11.31 6.79 -6.07
N ARG A 62 -11.55 6.27 -7.27
CA ARG A 62 -12.90 5.84 -7.69
C ARG A 62 -13.44 4.72 -6.81
N LYS A 63 -12.63 3.69 -6.56
CA LYS A 63 -13.01 2.56 -5.69
C LYS A 63 -13.23 3.00 -4.24
N PHE A 64 -12.44 3.95 -3.75
CA PHE A 64 -12.59 4.51 -2.42
C PHE A 64 -13.96 5.17 -2.25
N ASN A 65 -14.38 5.98 -3.20
CA ASN A 65 -15.71 6.58 -3.17
C ASN A 65 -16.84 5.52 -3.23
N GLU A 66 -16.71 4.51 -4.10
CA GLU A 66 -17.69 3.42 -4.21
C GLU A 66 -17.84 2.65 -2.89
N VAL A 67 -16.74 2.23 -2.29
CA VAL A 67 -16.72 1.48 -1.02
C VAL A 67 -17.24 2.34 0.13
N TYR A 68 -16.75 3.59 0.20
CA TYR A 68 -17.20 4.54 1.23
C TYR A 68 -18.71 4.76 1.19
N THR A 69 -19.24 5.05 0.01
CA THR A 69 -20.69 5.29 -0.16
C THR A 69 -21.52 4.08 0.28
N LYS A 70 -21.04 2.87 0.05
CA LYS A 70 -21.68 1.64 0.52
C LYS A 70 -21.63 1.50 2.04
N LEU A 71 -20.44 1.69 2.64
CA LEU A 71 -20.26 1.57 4.08
C LEU A 71 -21.06 2.60 4.88
N PHE A 72 -21.14 3.83 4.38
CA PHE A 72 -21.85 4.92 5.07
C PHE A 72 -23.32 5.06 4.65
N ASN A 73 -23.80 4.24 3.72
CA ASN A 73 -25.14 4.37 3.09
C ASN A 73 -25.34 5.76 2.48
N GLY A 74 -24.34 6.28 1.80
CA GLY A 74 -24.32 7.61 1.18
C GLY A 74 -23.05 8.37 1.50
N GLY A 75 -23.10 9.67 1.26
CA GLY A 75 -21.93 10.53 1.44
C GLY A 75 -20.98 10.49 0.22
N ASN A 76 -19.79 11.04 0.39
CA ASN A 76 -18.78 11.12 -0.65
C ASN A 76 -17.39 11.04 -0.03
N ALA A 77 -16.45 10.45 -0.76
CA ALA A 77 -15.06 10.33 -0.33
C ALA A 77 -14.13 10.54 -1.52
N LYS A 78 -13.04 11.25 -1.31
CA LYS A 78 -12.00 11.44 -2.31
C LYS A 78 -10.62 11.47 -1.67
N LEU A 79 -9.65 11.06 -2.46
CA LEU A 79 -8.23 11.19 -2.15
C LEU A 79 -7.69 12.41 -2.88
N GLU A 80 -6.82 13.16 -2.25
CA GLU A 80 -6.08 14.26 -2.87
C GLU A 80 -4.59 14.10 -2.62
N LEU A 81 -3.79 14.41 -3.64
CA LEU A 81 -2.34 14.53 -3.50
C LEU A 81 -2.06 15.97 -3.05
N VAL A 82 -1.27 16.11 -1.99
CA VAL A 82 -0.97 17.39 -1.34
C VAL A 82 0.54 17.56 -1.17
N ASP A 83 0.98 18.76 -0.78
CA ASP A 83 2.35 19.12 -0.42
C ASP A 83 3.36 19.19 -1.59
N SER A 84 3.12 18.57 -2.74
CA SER A 84 4.02 18.61 -3.90
C SER A 84 3.25 18.49 -5.21
N GLU A 85 3.75 19.17 -6.26
CA GLU A 85 3.28 18.97 -7.63
C GLU A 85 3.79 17.65 -8.24
N ASP A 86 4.87 17.09 -7.70
CA ASP A 86 5.39 15.79 -8.13
C ASP A 86 4.64 14.66 -7.40
N PRO A 87 3.89 13.82 -8.13
CA PRO A 87 3.15 12.71 -7.53
C PRO A 87 4.00 11.73 -6.72
N LEU A 88 5.31 11.61 -7.03
CA LEU A 88 6.22 10.72 -6.30
C LEU A 88 6.63 11.27 -4.92
N GLU A 89 6.48 12.58 -4.71
CA GLU A 89 6.85 13.27 -3.47
C GLU A 89 5.62 13.81 -2.72
N ALA A 90 4.43 13.68 -3.34
CA ALA A 90 3.18 14.20 -2.78
C ALA A 90 2.72 13.37 -1.57
N GLY A 91 2.17 14.07 -0.58
CA GLY A 91 1.41 13.48 0.50
C GLY A 91 0.02 13.02 0.03
N LEU A 92 -0.65 12.17 0.81
CA LEU A 92 -2.01 11.71 0.55
C LEU A 92 -2.95 12.24 1.62
N GLU A 93 -3.96 13.01 1.23
CA GLU A 93 -5.04 13.44 2.12
C GLU A 93 -6.36 12.74 1.77
N MET A 94 -7.10 12.33 2.82
CA MET A 94 -8.43 11.77 2.70
C MET A 94 -9.47 12.81 3.07
N LEU A 95 -10.28 13.21 2.11
CA LEU A 95 -11.39 14.12 2.29
C LEU A 95 -12.71 13.36 2.15
N VAL A 96 -13.53 13.43 3.18
CA VAL A 96 -14.75 12.66 3.26
C VAL A 96 -15.93 13.50 3.74
N SER A 97 -17.11 13.12 3.29
CA SER A 97 -18.38 13.76 3.64
C SER A 97 -19.38 12.66 4.04
N PRO A 98 -19.48 12.31 5.33
CA PRO A 98 -20.55 11.43 5.78
C PRO A 98 -21.92 12.02 5.45
N PRO A 99 -23.00 11.21 5.34
CA PRO A 99 -24.33 11.71 5.04
C PRO A 99 -24.75 12.84 5.96
N GLY A 100 -25.16 13.97 5.38
CA GLY A 100 -25.58 15.16 6.12
C GLY A 100 -24.44 16.04 6.66
N LYS A 101 -23.17 15.69 6.43
CA LYS A 101 -22.00 16.50 6.83
C LYS A 101 -21.33 17.12 5.61
N ARG A 102 -20.56 18.19 5.84
CA ARG A 102 -19.70 18.80 4.78
C ARG A 102 -18.46 17.95 4.56
N LEU A 103 -17.84 18.15 3.41
CA LEU A 103 -16.52 17.56 3.08
C LEU A 103 -15.47 18.09 4.07
N GLN A 104 -14.73 17.17 4.68
CA GLN A 104 -13.75 17.46 5.72
C GLN A 104 -12.65 16.40 5.74
N SER A 105 -11.50 16.73 6.35
CA SER A 105 -10.42 15.77 6.56
C SER A 105 -10.86 14.65 7.53
N ILE A 106 -10.32 13.44 7.33
CA ILE A 106 -10.58 12.28 8.19
C ILE A 106 -10.31 12.57 9.67
N THR A 107 -9.38 13.45 9.99
CA THR A 107 -9.01 13.82 11.36
C THR A 107 -10.14 14.48 12.15
N LEU A 108 -11.15 15.01 11.48
CA LEU A 108 -12.32 15.69 12.08
C LEU A 108 -13.51 14.75 12.31
N LEU A 109 -13.36 13.47 11.98
CA LEU A 109 -14.40 12.45 12.17
C LEU A 109 -14.33 11.85 13.58
N SER A 110 -15.43 11.19 14.01
CA SER A 110 -15.42 10.34 15.21
C SER A 110 -14.52 9.10 15.00
N GLY A 111 -14.03 8.49 16.09
CA GLY A 111 -13.15 7.33 16.01
C GLY A 111 -13.70 6.17 15.17
N GLY A 112 -14.96 5.82 15.31
CA GLY A 112 -15.63 4.79 14.50
C GLY A 112 -15.77 5.19 13.03
N GLU A 113 -16.08 6.46 12.73
CA GLU A 113 -16.12 6.97 11.35
C GLU A 113 -14.71 6.98 10.72
N GLN A 114 -13.67 7.33 11.49
CA GLN A 114 -12.29 7.25 11.03
C GLN A 114 -11.90 5.82 10.67
N ALA A 115 -12.23 4.86 11.56
CA ALA A 115 -11.93 3.44 11.33
C ALA A 115 -12.64 2.90 10.07
N LEU A 116 -13.92 3.19 9.89
CA LEU A 116 -14.67 2.81 8.68
C LEU A 116 -14.11 3.48 7.42
N THR A 117 -13.69 4.74 7.51
CA THR A 117 -13.07 5.44 6.37
C THR A 117 -11.73 4.82 5.99
N ALA A 118 -10.90 4.48 6.98
CA ALA A 118 -9.65 3.76 6.75
C ALA A 118 -9.89 2.39 6.11
N LEU A 119 -10.88 1.63 6.61
CA LEU A 119 -11.29 0.35 6.00
C LEU A 119 -11.77 0.53 4.56
N SER A 120 -12.50 1.62 4.28
CA SER A 120 -12.94 1.92 2.90
C SER A 120 -11.76 2.07 1.95
N LEU A 121 -10.68 2.73 2.39
CA LEU A 121 -9.47 2.87 1.59
C LEU A 121 -8.75 1.53 1.40
N ILE A 122 -8.60 0.74 2.47
CA ILE A 122 -7.97 -0.58 2.39
C ILE A 122 -8.71 -1.47 1.40
N PHE A 123 -10.04 -1.52 1.46
CA PHE A 123 -10.84 -2.31 0.51
C PHE A 123 -10.84 -1.72 -0.90
N ALA A 124 -10.72 -0.41 -1.08
CA ALA A 124 -10.55 0.21 -2.39
C ALA A 124 -9.25 -0.22 -3.07
N VAL A 125 -8.15 -0.23 -2.32
CA VAL A 125 -6.86 -0.75 -2.79
C VAL A 125 -6.95 -2.24 -3.09
N PHE A 126 -7.55 -3.02 -2.19
CA PHE A 126 -7.78 -4.46 -2.36
C PHE A 126 -8.58 -4.77 -3.64
N LEU A 127 -9.66 -4.03 -3.92
CA LEU A 127 -10.48 -4.21 -5.12
C LEU A 127 -9.75 -3.85 -6.43
N THR A 128 -8.68 -3.07 -6.35
CA THR A 128 -7.87 -2.76 -7.53
C THR A 128 -7.05 -3.97 -7.96
N ASN A 129 -6.61 -4.81 -7.01
CA ASN A 129 -5.89 -6.04 -7.26
C ASN A 129 -6.26 -7.10 -6.20
N PRO A 130 -7.42 -7.78 -6.34
CA PRO A 130 -7.93 -8.70 -5.34
C PRO A 130 -7.04 -9.93 -5.18
N SER A 131 -6.72 -10.26 -3.94
CA SER A 131 -6.01 -11.49 -3.57
C SER A 131 -7.00 -12.65 -3.38
N PRO A 132 -6.60 -13.90 -3.63
CA PRO A 132 -7.45 -15.07 -3.37
C PRO A 132 -7.76 -15.30 -1.87
N ILE A 133 -6.90 -14.80 -0.97
CA ILE A 133 -7.08 -14.87 0.49
C ILE A 133 -6.80 -13.50 1.08
N CYS A 134 -7.68 -13.05 1.97
CA CYS A 134 -7.51 -11.83 2.77
C CYS A 134 -7.65 -12.17 4.25
N VAL A 135 -6.67 -11.75 5.05
CA VAL A 135 -6.68 -11.95 6.51
C VAL A 135 -6.89 -10.61 7.18
N LEU A 136 -7.89 -10.52 8.04
CA LEU A 136 -8.27 -9.34 8.80
C LEU A 136 -8.12 -9.68 10.29
N ASP A 137 -7.31 -8.93 11.01
CA ASP A 137 -7.02 -9.16 12.43
C ASP A 137 -7.57 -8.00 13.25
N GLU A 138 -8.62 -8.29 14.05
CA GLU A 138 -9.30 -7.36 14.97
C GLU A 138 -9.70 -5.99 14.35
N VAL A 139 -10.00 -5.97 13.06
CA VAL A 139 -10.35 -4.71 12.33
C VAL A 139 -11.69 -4.12 12.77
N ASP A 140 -12.54 -4.92 13.43
CA ASP A 140 -13.82 -4.53 13.96
C ASP A 140 -13.79 -4.01 15.41
N ALA A 141 -12.64 -4.12 16.08
CA ALA A 141 -12.48 -3.68 17.48
C ALA A 141 -12.86 -2.19 17.73
N PRO A 142 -12.55 -1.21 16.87
CA PRO A 142 -12.94 0.18 17.06
C PRO A 142 -14.37 0.50 16.60
N LEU A 143 -15.14 -0.48 16.08
CA LEU A 143 -16.47 -0.28 15.51
C LEU A 143 -17.55 -0.53 16.54
N ASP A 144 -18.62 0.26 16.48
CA ASP A 144 -19.87 -0.04 17.18
C ASP A 144 -20.71 -1.08 16.41
N ASP A 145 -21.74 -1.63 17.03
CA ASP A 145 -22.60 -2.69 16.46
C ASP A 145 -23.21 -2.31 15.10
N ALA A 146 -23.58 -1.04 14.91
CA ALA A 146 -24.15 -0.56 13.67
C ALA A 146 -23.09 -0.56 12.56
N ASN A 147 -21.88 -0.13 12.87
CA ASN A 147 -20.76 -0.11 11.95
C ASN A 147 -20.19 -1.51 11.67
N VAL A 148 -20.18 -2.41 12.66
CA VAL A 148 -19.87 -3.84 12.47
C VAL A 148 -20.85 -4.48 11.48
N THR A 149 -22.14 -4.18 11.61
CA THR A 149 -23.14 -4.70 10.66
C THR A 149 -22.86 -4.24 9.22
N ARG A 150 -22.53 -2.95 9.03
CA ARG A 150 -22.16 -2.40 7.71
C ARG A 150 -20.91 -3.05 7.15
N PHE A 151 -19.90 -3.23 7.99
CA PHE A 151 -18.65 -3.92 7.65
C PHE A 151 -18.91 -5.36 7.18
N CYS A 152 -19.69 -6.15 7.93
CA CYS A 152 -20.03 -7.52 7.56
C CYS A 152 -20.82 -7.59 6.24
N ASN A 153 -21.76 -6.67 6.01
CA ASN A 153 -22.51 -6.60 4.76
C ASN A 153 -21.59 -6.30 3.58
N LEU A 154 -20.62 -5.39 3.74
CA LEU A 154 -19.61 -5.13 2.71
C LEU A 154 -18.78 -6.36 2.41
N LEU A 155 -18.31 -7.10 3.42
CA LEU A 155 -17.54 -8.33 3.22
C LEU A 155 -18.33 -9.38 2.43
N ASP A 156 -19.62 -9.55 2.72
CA ASP A 156 -20.50 -10.46 1.97
C ASP A 156 -20.64 -10.03 0.50
N GLU A 157 -20.73 -8.74 0.20
CA GLU A 157 -20.69 -8.24 -1.17
C GLU A 157 -19.35 -8.49 -1.84
N LEU A 158 -18.24 -8.23 -1.14
CA LEU A 158 -16.89 -8.42 -1.67
C LEU A 158 -16.62 -9.90 -2.02
N THR A 159 -17.07 -10.84 -1.20
CA THR A 159 -16.93 -12.28 -1.50
C THR A 159 -17.64 -12.68 -2.77
N LYS A 160 -18.78 -12.04 -3.09
CA LYS A 160 -19.54 -12.31 -4.32
C LYS A 160 -18.86 -11.75 -5.58
N ILE A 161 -18.13 -10.64 -5.42
CA ILE A 161 -17.49 -9.94 -6.55
C ILE A 161 -16.10 -10.50 -6.85
N THR A 162 -15.31 -10.87 -5.82
CA THR A 162 -13.87 -11.12 -5.97
C THR A 162 -13.48 -12.60 -5.84
N ASN A 163 -14.37 -13.51 -5.49
CA ASN A 163 -14.03 -14.91 -5.14
C ASN A 163 -12.97 -15.05 -4.03
N THR A 164 -12.72 -14.00 -3.26
CA THR A 164 -11.74 -13.98 -2.17
C THR A 164 -12.30 -14.71 -0.95
N LYS A 165 -11.45 -15.47 -0.29
CA LYS A 165 -11.75 -16.04 1.03
C LYS A 165 -11.22 -15.11 2.11
N PHE A 166 -12.13 -14.60 2.95
CA PHE A 166 -11.78 -13.77 4.10
C PHE A 166 -11.59 -14.63 5.34
N ILE A 167 -10.48 -14.44 6.03
CA ILE A 167 -10.19 -15.01 7.35
C ILE A 167 -10.18 -13.83 8.32
N ILE A 168 -11.05 -13.86 9.31
CA ILE A 168 -11.24 -12.76 10.25
C ILE A 168 -10.94 -13.27 11.66
N VAL A 169 -9.97 -12.64 12.31
CA VAL A 169 -9.73 -12.82 13.73
C VAL A 169 -10.52 -11.76 14.47
N THR A 170 -11.42 -12.17 15.37
CA THR A 170 -12.28 -11.24 16.09
C THR A 170 -12.75 -11.85 17.42
N HIS A 171 -13.07 -10.99 18.36
CA HIS A 171 -13.76 -11.33 19.59
C HIS A 171 -15.21 -10.75 19.62
N HIS A 172 -15.63 -10.10 18.53
CA HIS A 172 -16.95 -9.46 18.44
C HIS A 172 -18.04 -10.46 18.06
N ALA A 173 -19.00 -10.68 18.96
CA ALA A 173 -20.05 -11.68 18.78
C ALA A 173 -20.88 -11.46 17.50
N LEU A 174 -21.15 -10.20 17.14
CA LEU A 174 -21.94 -9.87 15.94
C LEU A 174 -21.17 -10.22 14.67
N THR A 175 -19.87 -9.96 14.60
CA THR A 175 -19.02 -10.40 13.48
C THR A 175 -19.05 -11.91 13.35
N MET A 176 -18.83 -12.63 14.45
CA MET A 176 -18.87 -14.10 14.48
C MET A 176 -20.18 -14.66 13.94
N SER A 177 -21.33 -14.08 14.32
CA SER A 177 -22.66 -14.55 13.90
C SER A 177 -22.93 -14.40 12.39
N LYS A 178 -22.18 -13.55 11.69
CA LYS A 178 -22.33 -13.31 10.25
C LYS A 178 -21.39 -14.14 9.38
N MET A 179 -20.52 -14.92 9.99
CA MET A 179 -19.53 -15.74 9.26
C MET A 179 -20.11 -17.10 8.88
N ASN A 180 -19.60 -17.69 7.78
CA ASN A 180 -20.04 -19.01 7.31
C ASN A 180 -19.50 -20.13 8.20
N ARG A 181 -18.29 -19.96 8.74
CA ARG A 181 -17.60 -20.96 9.56
C ARG A 181 -16.79 -20.30 10.65
N LEU A 182 -16.88 -20.84 11.86
CA LEU A 182 -16.10 -20.40 13.01
C LEU A 182 -15.02 -21.40 13.34
N TYR A 183 -13.86 -20.90 13.71
CA TYR A 183 -12.74 -21.65 14.26
C TYR A 183 -12.41 -21.06 15.62
N GLY A 184 -12.66 -21.84 16.67
CA GLY A 184 -12.28 -21.49 18.05
C GLY A 184 -11.01 -22.17 18.46
N VAL A 185 -10.14 -21.46 19.17
CA VAL A 185 -8.96 -22.05 19.81
C VAL A 185 -9.24 -22.13 21.30
N SER A 186 -9.26 -23.34 21.85
CA SER A 186 -9.41 -23.59 23.29
C SER A 186 -8.15 -24.22 23.85
N MET A 187 -7.97 -24.12 25.17
CA MET A 187 -6.86 -24.74 25.89
C MET A 187 -7.44 -25.62 27.00
N PRO A 188 -7.87 -26.87 26.68
CA PRO A 188 -8.44 -27.77 27.66
C PRO A 188 -7.44 -28.17 28.75
N GLU A 189 -6.15 -28.27 28.40
CA GLU A 189 -5.04 -28.52 29.31
C GLU A 189 -3.99 -27.43 29.16
N LYS A 190 -3.33 -27.04 30.26
CA LYS A 190 -2.34 -25.96 30.25
C LYS A 190 -1.18 -26.29 29.29
N GLY A 191 -1.03 -25.45 28.26
CA GLY A 191 0.00 -25.59 27.22
C GLY A 191 -0.41 -26.44 26.00
N ILE A 192 -1.65 -26.98 25.96
CA ILE A 192 -2.16 -27.76 24.83
C ILE A 192 -3.36 -27.04 24.24
N SER A 193 -3.16 -26.48 23.05
CA SER A 193 -4.25 -25.80 22.31
C SER A 193 -5.02 -26.80 21.44
N GLN A 194 -6.34 -26.67 21.40
CA GLN A 194 -7.23 -27.46 20.58
C GLN A 194 -8.03 -26.54 19.66
N LEU A 195 -8.10 -26.91 18.38
CA LEU A 195 -8.92 -26.22 17.38
C LEU A 195 -10.31 -26.85 17.34
N VAL A 196 -11.34 -26.01 17.50
CA VAL A 196 -12.75 -26.39 17.35
C VAL A 196 -13.34 -25.66 16.15
N ALA A 197 -13.96 -26.37 15.23
CA ALA A 197 -14.58 -25.79 14.05
C ALA A 197 -16.10 -26.00 14.07
N VAL A 198 -16.87 -24.94 13.80
CA VAL A 198 -18.33 -24.97 13.70
C VAL A 198 -18.74 -24.36 12.35
N ASP A 199 -19.52 -25.12 11.60
CA ASP A 199 -20.14 -24.66 10.36
C ASP A 199 -21.53 -24.14 10.69
N LEU A 200 -21.71 -22.81 10.68
CA LEU A 200 -22.95 -22.17 11.11
C LEU A 200 -24.10 -22.47 10.15
N GLN A 201 -23.86 -22.56 8.85
CA GLN A 201 -24.89 -22.87 7.87
C GLN A 201 -25.48 -24.28 8.10
N LYS A 202 -24.63 -25.25 8.43
CA LYS A 202 -25.09 -26.60 8.79
C LYS A 202 -25.80 -26.62 10.14
N ALA A 203 -25.33 -25.84 11.12
CA ALA A 203 -25.95 -25.75 12.42
C ALA A 203 -27.38 -25.17 12.32
N GLU A 204 -27.59 -24.10 11.56
CA GLU A 204 -28.93 -23.52 11.32
C GLU A 204 -29.84 -24.51 10.62
N SER A 205 -29.39 -25.25 9.63
CA SER A 205 -30.18 -26.27 8.93
C SER A 205 -30.59 -27.48 9.78
N MET A 206 -29.94 -27.69 10.94
CA MET A 206 -30.29 -28.77 11.89
C MET A 206 -31.31 -28.32 12.95
N VAL A 207 -31.47 -27.02 13.11
CA VAL A 207 -32.38 -26.42 14.12
C VAL A 207 -33.71 -25.95 13.50
N ALA A 208 -33.75 -25.76 12.19
CA ALA A 208 -34.93 -25.41 11.40
C ALA A 208 -35.71 -26.66 10.97
#